data_4dcf10904292e7ab123bba49f493ec7a
#
_entry.id   4dcf10904292e7ab123bba49f493ec7a
#
_cell.length_a   1.000
_cell.length_b   1.000
_cell.length_c   1.000
_cell.angle_alpha   90.00
_cell.angle_beta   90.00
_cell.angle_gamma   90.00
#
_symmetry.space_group_name_H-M   'P 1'
#
loop_
_entity.id
_entity.type
_entity.pdbx_description
1 polymer ?
#
loop_
_entity_poly.entity_id
_entity_poly.type
_entity_poly.pdbx_seq_one_letter_code
_entity_poly.pdbx_strand_id
1 'polypeptide(L)'
;MSNLTSSKTTRYFAAQNSYHGFISHFSEIFRSEEYDRIYVLKGGPGTGKSSFMKKVAAQNLSAADSIEEIYCSSDPHSLDGVILSKNNAKIAILDGTAPHERDAVIPGAIDEIINLGEHWDSAWLRAKKDSIISLSSKKKNAYKAAYNYLSSAGKSNDYIISCMIQNSVKRQIKIAADNVLSKIGSIKEGLKSTRLISSFGCHGSYKLDTLENENFKQISVCGSDRSVGLLISHISKILQQKSADFIHFPNALDPGLTDAILFPASRISIIKSDNGDVDADALYPLNAVDKEMIRAAETIHDMALKEAVRWFKIASDIHFELESIYGEAMNFESNDTILRECIEEIDNIFEKNT
;
A
#
# COMPACT_ATOMS: atom_id res chain seq x y z
N MET A 1 -3.22 -26.22 25.41
CA MET A 1 -3.40 -25.99 23.97
C MET A 1 -3.92 -24.56 23.82
N SER A 2 -3.02 -23.60 23.64
CA SER A 2 -3.38 -22.19 23.43
C SER A 2 -3.88 -22.04 22.00
N ASN A 3 -5.17 -21.75 21.84
CA ASN A 3 -5.73 -21.27 20.57
C ASN A 3 -5.01 -19.97 20.20
N LEU A 4 -4.01 -20.06 19.34
CA LEU A 4 -3.48 -18.92 18.59
C LEU A 4 -4.57 -18.56 17.59
N THR A 5 -5.49 -17.68 18.00
CA THR A 5 -6.40 -16.99 17.08
C THR A 5 -5.53 -16.17 16.14
N SER A 6 -5.43 -16.60 14.87
CA SER A 6 -4.94 -15.76 13.77
C SER A 6 -5.61 -14.39 13.88
N SER A 7 -4.85 -13.31 13.82
CA SER A 7 -5.42 -11.98 13.83
C SER A 7 -6.41 -11.86 12.67
N LYS A 8 -7.67 -11.51 12.95
CA LYS A 8 -8.68 -11.30 11.92
C LYS A 8 -8.36 -10.09 11.02
N THR A 9 -7.44 -9.24 11.46
CA THR A 9 -7.09 -8.00 10.79
C THR A 9 -5.72 -8.10 10.14
N THR A 10 -5.66 -7.87 8.84
CA THR A 10 -4.42 -7.73 8.06
C THR A 10 -4.23 -6.27 7.64
N ARG A 11 -2.99 -5.86 7.43
CA ARG A 11 -2.62 -4.46 7.16
C ARG A 11 -1.84 -4.35 5.87
N TYR A 12 -2.25 -3.41 5.00
CA TYR A 12 -1.62 -3.19 3.71
C TYR A 12 -1.60 -1.69 3.36
N PHE A 13 -0.83 -1.34 2.32
CA PHE A 13 -1.01 -0.10 1.59
C PHE A 13 -1.57 -0.43 0.20
N ALA A 14 -2.27 0.55 -0.41
CA ALA A 14 -2.82 0.44 -1.76
C ALA A 14 -2.24 1.48 -2.72
N ALA A 15 -1.33 2.30 -2.25
CA ALA A 15 -0.63 3.31 -3.05
C ALA A 15 0.81 3.48 -2.58
N GLN A 16 1.65 4.05 -3.41
CA GLN A 16 3.07 4.24 -3.11
C GLN A 16 3.62 5.54 -3.69
N ASN A 17 4.54 6.16 -2.95
CA ASN A 17 5.41 7.21 -3.44
C ASN A 17 6.68 6.56 -3.98
N SER A 18 6.84 6.53 -5.30
CA SER A 18 7.91 5.81 -5.96
C SER A 18 8.86 6.72 -6.73
N TYR A 19 9.94 6.15 -7.26
CA TYR A 19 10.86 6.82 -8.18
C TYR A 19 10.17 7.34 -9.44
N HIS A 20 9.02 6.77 -9.79
CA HIS A 20 8.21 7.15 -10.95
C HIS A 20 7.03 8.06 -10.61
N GLY A 21 6.98 8.57 -9.38
CA GLY A 21 5.88 9.38 -8.85
C GLY A 21 4.91 8.58 -7.99
N PHE A 22 3.71 9.13 -7.81
CA PHE A 22 2.63 8.46 -7.09
C PHE A 22 1.99 7.36 -7.94
N ILE A 23 1.91 6.15 -7.41
CA ILE A 23 1.24 5.02 -8.06
C ILE A 23 0.14 4.53 -7.13
N SER A 24 -1.07 4.39 -7.67
CA SER A 24 -2.24 3.91 -6.95
C SER A 24 -2.71 2.57 -7.52
N HIS A 25 -3.00 1.62 -6.64
CA HIS A 25 -3.60 0.32 -6.95
C HIS A 25 -5.07 0.25 -6.55
N PHE A 26 -5.69 1.39 -6.22
CA PHE A 26 -7.09 1.47 -5.78
C PHE A 26 -8.05 0.87 -6.80
N SER A 27 -7.88 1.18 -8.09
CA SER A 27 -8.72 0.62 -9.15
C SER A 27 -8.59 -0.89 -9.31
N GLU A 28 -7.45 -1.47 -8.96
CA GLU A 28 -7.23 -2.92 -8.98
C GLU A 28 -7.83 -3.58 -7.73
N ILE A 29 -7.68 -2.94 -6.56
CA ILE A 29 -8.09 -3.49 -5.26
C ILE A 29 -9.60 -3.37 -5.07
N PHE A 30 -10.18 -2.22 -5.44
CA PHE A 30 -11.58 -1.90 -5.22
C PHE A 30 -12.41 -1.98 -6.51
N ARG A 31 -12.32 -3.10 -7.24
CA ARG A 31 -13.17 -3.35 -8.42
C ARG A 31 -14.61 -3.62 -7.96
N SER A 32 -15.56 -2.81 -8.43
CA SER A 32 -16.95 -2.84 -7.93
C SER A 32 -17.56 -4.23 -8.06
N GLU A 33 -17.23 -4.96 -9.13
CA GLU A 33 -17.78 -6.31 -9.40
C GLU A 33 -17.34 -7.37 -8.38
N GLU A 34 -16.36 -7.08 -7.54
CA GLU A 34 -15.85 -7.98 -6.51
C GLU A 34 -16.47 -7.74 -5.13
N TYR A 35 -17.38 -6.77 -5.02
CA TYR A 35 -17.97 -6.33 -3.76
C TYR A 35 -19.50 -6.32 -3.80
N ASP A 36 -20.11 -6.60 -2.66
CA ASP A 36 -21.55 -6.40 -2.46
C ASP A 36 -21.90 -4.93 -2.22
N ARG A 37 -20.97 -4.19 -1.60
CA ARG A 37 -21.10 -2.74 -1.33
C ARG A 37 -19.73 -2.08 -1.24
N ILE A 38 -19.63 -0.88 -1.83
CA ILE A 38 -18.47 0.00 -1.68
C ILE A 38 -18.94 1.39 -1.25
N TYR A 39 -18.49 1.87 -0.10
CA TYR A 39 -18.71 3.24 0.37
C TYR A 39 -17.51 4.10 0.00
N VAL A 40 -17.73 5.11 -0.83
CA VAL A 40 -16.72 6.08 -1.28
C VAL A 40 -16.83 7.34 -0.46
N LEU A 41 -15.92 7.55 0.49
CA LEU A 41 -15.92 8.73 1.35
C LEU A 41 -15.39 9.95 0.60
N LYS A 42 -16.17 11.01 0.57
CA LYS A 42 -15.80 12.34 0.06
C LYS A 42 -15.68 13.34 1.21
N GLY A 43 -14.85 14.35 1.05
CA GLY A 43 -14.64 15.42 2.01
C GLY A 43 -13.22 15.96 1.95
N GLY A 44 -12.96 17.15 2.48
CA GLY A 44 -11.64 17.75 2.56
C GLY A 44 -10.71 17.04 3.56
N PRO A 45 -9.47 17.52 3.71
CA PRO A 45 -8.63 17.12 4.83
C PRO A 45 -9.35 17.45 6.16
N GLY A 46 -9.11 16.67 7.20
CA GLY A 46 -9.68 16.91 8.53
C GLY A 46 -11.20 16.64 8.67
N THR A 47 -11.90 16.10 7.66
CA THR A 47 -13.34 15.77 7.74
C THR A 47 -13.65 14.47 8.47
N GLY A 48 -12.62 13.75 8.97
CA GLY A 48 -12.80 12.55 9.77
C GLY A 48 -12.88 11.24 8.98
N LYS A 49 -12.52 11.19 7.68
CA LYS A 49 -12.57 9.97 6.85
C LYS A 49 -11.83 8.78 7.47
N SER A 50 -10.57 8.97 7.87
CA SER A 50 -9.79 7.90 8.51
C SER A 50 -10.40 7.44 9.84
N SER A 51 -10.91 8.38 10.67
CA SER A 51 -11.59 8.06 11.92
C SER A 51 -12.89 7.28 11.69
N PHE A 52 -13.65 7.62 10.64
CA PHE A 52 -14.83 6.89 10.21
C PHE A 52 -14.48 5.43 9.88
N MET A 53 -13.48 5.21 9.03
CA MET A 53 -13.02 3.87 8.63
C MET A 53 -12.51 3.07 9.83
N LYS A 54 -11.76 3.68 10.74
CA LYS A 54 -11.29 3.02 11.99
C LYS A 54 -12.45 2.59 12.88
N LYS A 55 -13.49 3.44 13.03
CA LYS A 55 -14.69 3.10 13.81
C LYS A 55 -15.45 1.94 13.16
N VAL A 56 -15.61 1.93 11.84
CA VAL A 56 -16.24 0.80 11.12
C VAL A 56 -15.46 -0.49 11.32
N ALA A 57 -14.14 -0.47 11.15
CA ALA A 57 -13.29 -1.66 11.37
C ALA A 57 -13.42 -2.18 12.81
N ALA A 58 -13.35 -1.28 13.81
CA ALA A 58 -13.42 -1.65 15.22
C ALA A 58 -14.78 -2.27 15.60
N GLN A 59 -15.89 -1.74 15.10
CA GLN A 59 -17.22 -2.26 15.40
C GLN A 59 -17.51 -3.60 14.72
N ASN A 60 -16.85 -3.89 13.59
CA ASN A 60 -17.00 -5.14 12.86
C ASN A 60 -16.01 -6.26 13.27
N LEU A 61 -15.13 -6.03 14.26
CA LEU A 61 -14.13 -7.02 14.69
C LEU A 61 -14.74 -8.37 15.11
N SER A 62 -15.94 -8.38 15.72
CA SER A 62 -16.62 -9.61 16.11
C SER A 62 -17.45 -10.21 14.98
N ALA A 63 -18.02 -9.39 14.11
CA ALA A 63 -18.96 -9.80 13.08
C ALA A 63 -18.26 -10.31 11.80
N ALA A 64 -17.20 -9.67 11.34
CA ALA A 64 -16.46 -10.06 10.14
C ALA A 64 -15.58 -11.30 10.37
N ASP A 65 -15.37 -12.10 9.32
CA ASP A 65 -14.39 -13.20 9.32
C ASP A 65 -12.97 -12.68 9.10
N SER A 66 -12.82 -11.66 8.26
CA SER A 66 -11.55 -10.96 8.04
C SER A 66 -11.75 -9.47 7.78
N ILE A 67 -10.74 -8.69 8.17
CA ILE A 67 -10.66 -7.24 7.95
C ILE A 67 -9.31 -6.94 7.31
N GLU A 68 -9.31 -6.23 6.15
CA GLU A 68 -8.11 -5.65 5.60
C GLU A 68 -8.13 -4.14 5.87
N GLU A 69 -7.13 -3.64 6.60
CA GLU A 69 -6.91 -2.21 6.80
C GLU A 69 -5.91 -1.70 5.75
N ILE A 70 -6.32 -0.74 4.94
CA ILE A 70 -5.50 -0.12 3.93
C ILE A 70 -5.01 1.23 4.46
N TYR A 71 -3.71 1.31 4.73
CA TYR A 71 -3.08 2.50 5.29
C TYR A 71 -2.68 3.50 4.21
N CYS A 72 -2.63 4.77 4.56
CA CYS A 72 -2.14 5.83 3.70
C CYS A 72 -0.62 5.73 3.51
N SER A 73 -0.15 5.76 2.27
CA SER A 73 1.28 5.68 1.95
C SER A 73 2.09 6.90 2.41
N SER A 74 1.43 8.04 2.65
CA SER A 74 2.07 9.26 3.13
C SER A 74 2.00 9.41 4.65
N ASP A 75 0.98 8.81 5.30
CA ASP A 75 0.80 8.78 6.75
C ASP A 75 0.37 7.38 7.19
N PRO A 76 1.29 6.52 7.66
CA PRO A 76 1.00 5.14 8.05
C PRO A 76 0.15 5.02 9.33
N HIS A 77 -0.30 6.12 9.91
CA HIS A 77 -1.27 6.15 11.01
C HIS A 77 -2.71 6.46 10.56
N SER A 78 -2.90 6.81 9.29
CA SER A 78 -4.19 7.10 8.67
C SER A 78 -4.64 5.93 7.80
N LEU A 79 -5.96 5.68 7.73
CA LEU A 79 -6.56 4.72 6.81
C LEU A 79 -7.04 5.42 5.55
N ASP A 80 -6.78 4.81 4.41
CA ASP A 80 -7.30 5.14 3.09
C ASP A 80 -8.38 4.14 2.63
N GLY A 81 -8.51 3.00 3.33
CA GLY A 81 -9.55 2.00 3.05
C GLY A 81 -9.68 0.94 4.15
N VAL A 82 -10.85 0.28 4.16
CA VAL A 82 -11.13 -0.92 4.95
C VAL A 82 -11.92 -1.88 4.08
N ILE A 83 -11.56 -3.16 4.11
CA ILE A 83 -12.31 -4.23 3.47
C ILE A 83 -12.78 -5.19 4.55
N LEU A 84 -14.08 -5.44 4.61
CA LEU A 84 -14.71 -6.38 5.51
C LEU A 84 -15.20 -7.58 4.72
N SER A 85 -14.90 -8.80 5.19
CA SER A 85 -15.42 -10.02 4.58
C SER A 85 -16.10 -10.90 5.63
N LYS A 86 -17.27 -11.46 5.27
CA LYS A 86 -17.99 -12.45 6.09
C LYS A 86 -18.68 -13.44 5.17
N ASN A 87 -18.39 -14.74 5.34
CA ASN A 87 -18.84 -15.77 4.42
C ASN A 87 -18.48 -15.42 2.96
N ASN A 88 -19.49 -15.17 2.10
CA ASN A 88 -19.32 -14.74 0.72
C ASN A 88 -19.50 -13.23 0.54
N ALA A 89 -19.91 -12.49 1.58
CA ALA A 89 -20.11 -11.05 1.49
C ALA A 89 -18.77 -10.30 1.63
N LYS A 90 -18.58 -9.30 0.77
CA LYS A 90 -17.39 -8.44 0.76
C LYS A 90 -17.79 -6.98 0.63
N ILE A 91 -17.41 -6.16 1.59
CA ILE A 91 -17.76 -4.75 1.69
C ILE A 91 -16.49 -3.92 1.79
N ALA A 92 -16.45 -2.78 1.12
CA ALA A 92 -15.34 -1.85 1.22
C ALA A 92 -15.80 -0.45 1.61
N ILE A 93 -14.97 0.24 2.39
CA ILE A 93 -15.06 1.67 2.67
C ILE A 93 -13.71 2.28 2.30
N LEU A 94 -13.70 3.32 1.48
CA LEU A 94 -12.45 3.92 1.02
C LEU A 94 -12.50 5.44 0.93
N ASP A 95 -11.32 6.07 1.07
CA ASP A 95 -11.14 7.48 0.75
C ASP A 95 -11.14 7.67 -0.78
N GLY A 96 -12.18 8.36 -1.29
CA GLY A 96 -12.32 8.69 -2.71
C GLY A 96 -11.81 10.07 -3.08
N THR A 97 -10.88 10.66 -2.30
CA THR A 97 -10.30 11.98 -2.58
C THR A 97 -8.90 11.90 -3.17
N ALA A 98 -8.40 13.01 -3.72
CA ALA A 98 -7.05 13.07 -4.28
C ALA A 98 -5.97 12.69 -3.25
N PRO A 99 -4.92 11.94 -3.64
CA PRO A 99 -4.48 11.61 -5.01
C PRO A 99 -5.05 10.31 -5.61
N HIS A 100 -5.86 9.54 -4.88
CA HIS A 100 -6.49 8.29 -5.36
C HIS A 100 -7.99 8.48 -5.61
N GLU A 101 -8.33 9.56 -6.32
CA GLU A 101 -9.71 9.92 -6.65
C GLU A 101 -10.48 8.73 -7.22
N ARG A 102 -11.66 8.46 -6.62
CA ARG A 102 -12.60 7.47 -7.09
C ARG A 102 -14.01 8.02 -7.00
N ASP A 103 -14.77 7.85 -8.06
CA ASP A 103 -16.22 8.06 -8.08
C ASP A 103 -16.95 6.71 -8.09
N ALA A 104 -18.28 6.74 -7.90
CA ALA A 104 -19.10 5.55 -8.00
C ALA A 104 -19.08 5.02 -9.43
N VAL A 105 -18.71 3.74 -9.59
CA VAL A 105 -18.67 3.03 -10.89
C VAL A 105 -20.02 2.37 -11.18
N ILE A 106 -20.62 1.73 -10.17
CA ILE A 106 -21.96 1.11 -10.25
C ILE A 106 -22.84 1.74 -9.18
N PRO A 107 -23.27 3.03 -9.40
CA PRO A 107 -23.91 3.84 -8.38
C PRO A 107 -25.26 3.27 -7.94
N GLY A 108 -25.48 3.26 -6.63
CA GLY A 108 -26.72 2.79 -6.00
C GLY A 108 -26.85 1.26 -5.92
N ALA A 109 -26.26 0.51 -6.86
CA ALA A 109 -26.30 -0.95 -6.81
C ALA A 109 -25.15 -1.53 -5.98
N ILE A 110 -23.94 -0.99 -6.13
CA ILE A 110 -22.73 -1.41 -5.40
C ILE A 110 -22.06 -0.20 -4.74
N ASP A 111 -21.75 0.85 -5.53
CA ASP A 111 -21.05 2.01 -5.03
C ASP A 111 -21.99 3.07 -4.46
N GLU A 112 -21.68 3.55 -3.25
CA GLU A 112 -22.38 4.65 -2.60
C GLU A 112 -21.38 5.74 -2.20
N ILE A 113 -21.74 7.01 -2.48
CA ILE A 113 -20.93 8.16 -2.09
C ILE A 113 -21.42 8.69 -0.76
N ILE A 114 -20.55 8.71 0.24
CA ILE A 114 -20.78 9.36 1.53
C ILE A 114 -19.99 10.66 1.56
N ASN A 115 -20.69 11.80 1.57
CA ASN A 115 -20.07 13.12 1.62
C ASN A 115 -19.94 13.63 3.07
N LEU A 116 -18.85 13.33 3.74
CA LEU A 116 -18.58 13.82 5.10
C LEU A 116 -18.41 15.35 5.15
N GLY A 117 -18.09 15.98 4.02
CA GLY A 117 -17.97 17.43 3.90
C GLY A 117 -19.29 18.18 3.81
N GLU A 118 -20.43 17.50 3.79
CA GLU A 118 -21.75 18.15 3.78
C GLU A 118 -22.04 18.94 5.06
N HIS A 119 -21.40 18.55 6.16
CA HIS A 119 -21.65 19.08 7.50
C HIS A 119 -20.63 20.11 7.99
N TRP A 120 -19.84 20.71 7.09
CA TRP A 120 -18.95 21.80 7.48
C TRP A 120 -19.61 23.18 7.41
N ASP A 121 -19.11 24.14 8.21
CA ASP A 121 -19.48 25.55 8.10
C ASP A 121 -18.84 26.17 6.85
N SER A 122 -19.63 26.19 5.76
CA SER A 122 -19.19 26.76 4.49
C SER A 122 -18.94 28.28 4.55
N ALA A 123 -19.59 29.02 5.47
CA ALA A 123 -19.37 30.45 5.62
C ALA A 123 -17.99 30.71 6.24
N TRP A 124 -17.66 29.94 7.27
CA TRP A 124 -16.37 29.99 7.93
C TRP A 124 -15.22 29.61 6.97
N LEU A 125 -15.38 28.52 6.21
CA LEU A 125 -14.40 28.10 5.20
C LEU A 125 -14.21 29.15 4.10
N ARG A 126 -15.29 29.81 3.64
CA ARG A 126 -15.19 30.93 2.68
C ARG A 126 -14.37 32.09 3.23
N ALA A 127 -14.49 32.41 4.52
CA ALA A 127 -13.67 33.43 5.16
C ALA A 127 -12.17 33.08 5.21
N LYS A 128 -11.83 31.79 5.19
CA LYS A 128 -10.44 31.26 5.17
C LYS A 128 -9.91 30.94 3.77
N LYS A 129 -10.68 31.27 2.71
CA LYS A 129 -10.39 30.90 1.31
C LYS A 129 -8.94 31.15 0.87
N ASP A 130 -8.42 32.34 1.12
CA ASP A 130 -7.09 32.73 0.65
C ASP A 130 -5.99 31.94 1.38
N SER A 131 -6.14 31.65 2.65
CA SER A 131 -5.25 30.79 3.44
C SER A 131 -5.27 29.35 2.92
N ILE A 132 -6.46 28.80 2.65
CA ILE A 132 -6.63 27.44 2.10
C ILE A 132 -5.96 27.33 0.73
N ILE A 133 -6.16 28.30 -0.17
CA ILE A 133 -5.54 28.32 -1.50
C ILE A 133 -4.01 28.39 -1.38
N SER A 134 -3.50 29.28 -0.51
CA SER A 134 -2.06 29.44 -0.29
C SER A 134 -1.42 28.14 0.24
N LEU A 135 -2.00 27.54 1.28
CA LEU A 135 -1.52 26.27 1.86
C LEU A 135 -1.59 25.13 0.84
N SER A 136 -2.70 25.01 0.11
CA SER A 136 -2.86 23.97 -0.92
C SER A 136 -1.79 24.09 -2.01
N SER A 137 -1.48 25.31 -2.45
CA SER A 137 -0.42 25.58 -3.43
C SER A 137 0.97 25.22 -2.86
N LYS A 138 1.27 25.61 -1.63
CA LYS A 138 2.53 25.28 -0.95
C LYS A 138 2.69 23.76 -0.80
N LYS A 139 1.63 23.06 -0.37
CA LYS A 139 1.60 21.58 -0.25
C LYS A 139 1.91 20.92 -1.59
N LYS A 140 1.24 21.35 -2.68
CA LYS A 140 1.48 20.83 -4.03
C LYS A 140 2.93 21.02 -4.47
N ASN A 141 3.53 22.18 -4.19
CA ASN A 141 4.92 22.48 -4.53
C ASN A 141 5.90 21.61 -3.70
N ALA A 142 5.61 21.37 -2.42
CA ALA A 142 6.42 20.49 -1.59
C ALA A 142 6.39 19.04 -2.10
N TYR A 143 5.22 18.49 -2.45
CA TYR A 143 5.13 17.17 -3.10
C TYR A 143 5.92 17.13 -4.42
N LYS A 144 5.80 18.17 -5.27
CA LYS A 144 6.55 18.24 -6.52
C LYS A 144 8.06 18.18 -6.27
N ALA A 145 8.56 18.89 -5.25
CA ALA A 145 9.97 18.84 -4.87
C ALA A 145 10.38 17.43 -4.39
N ALA A 146 9.57 16.79 -3.52
CA ALA A 146 9.82 15.45 -3.04
C ALA A 146 9.92 14.44 -4.21
N TYR A 147 8.98 14.47 -5.16
CA TYR A 147 9.02 13.57 -6.32
C TYR A 147 10.19 13.87 -7.28
N ASN A 148 10.67 15.09 -7.40
CA ASN A 148 11.88 15.40 -8.16
C ASN A 148 13.11 14.72 -7.54
N TYR A 149 13.23 14.73 -6.21
CA TYR A 149 14.30 14.03 -5.51
C TYR A 149 14.14 12.51 -5.59
N LEU A 150 12.92 11.97 -5.46
CA LEU A 150 12.67 10.54 -5.69
C LEU A 150 13.08 10.10 -7.10
N SER A 151 12.73 10.90 -8.13
CA SER A 151 13.14 10.60 -9.51
C SER A 151 14.67 10.63 -9.67
N SER A 152 15.36 11.50 -8.95
CA SER A 152 16.84 11.55 -8.97
C SER A 152 17.43 10.31 -8.30
N ALA A 153 16.88 9.88 -7.16
CA ALA A 153 17.25 8.62 -6.52
C ALA A 153 16.99 7.42 -7.45
N GLY A 154 15.87 7.41 -8.15
CA GLY A 154 15.51 6.38 -9.11
C GLY A 154 16.54 6.22 -10.23
N LYS A 155 17.02 7.32 -10.82
CA LYS A 155 18.09 7.26 -11.85
C LYS A 155 19.37 6.62 -11.34
N SER A 156 19.76 6.90 -10.08
CA SER A 156 20.92 6.25 -9.45
C SER A 156 20.65 4.77 -9.21
N ASN A 157 19.43 4.43 -8.76
CA ASN A 157 19.01 3.04 -8.55
C ASN A 157 18.98 2.24 -9.87
N ASP A 158 18.46 2.81 -10.96
CA ASP A 158 18.43 2.19 -12.29
C ASP A 158 19.85 1.88 -12.77
N TYR A 159 20.80 2.80 -12.55
CA TYR A 159 22.20 2.58 -12.87
C TYR A 159 22.79 1.39 -12.07
N ILE A 160 22.56 1.34 -10.75
CA ILE A 160 23.02 0.26 -9.88
C ILE A 160 22.44 -1.08 -10.36
N ILE A 161 21.12 -1.14 -10.60
CA ILE A 161 20.44 -2.34 -11.10
C ILE A 161 21.02 -2.77 -12.46
N SER A 162 21.33 -1.82 -13.36
CA SER A 162 21.92 -2.14 -14.66
C SER A 162 23.28 -2.83 -14.53
N CYS A 163 24.13 -2.33 -13.62
CA CYS A 163 25.42 -2.98 -13.32
C CYS A 163 25.24 -4.40 -12.78
N MET A 164 24.28 -4.60 -11.86
CA MET A 164 23.96 -5.92 -11.31
C MET A 164 23.46 -6.89 -12.39
N ILE A 165 22.56 -6.46 -13.25
CA ILE A 165 21.97 -7.29 -14.32
C ILE A 165 23.03 -7.67 -15.37
N GLN A 166 23.94 -6.76 -15.75
CA GLN A 166 25.01 -7.05 -16.71
C GLN A 166 25.90 -8.19 -16.25
N ASN A 167 26.15 -8.30 -14.95
CA ASN A 167 26.99 -9.33 -14.35
C ASN A 167 26.19 -10.58 -13.91
N SER A 168 24.87 -10.59 -14.11
CA SER A 168 24.00 -11.66 -13.64
C SER A 168 24.24 -12.99 -14.36
N VAL A 169 24.13 -14.08 -13.61
CA VAL A 169 24.25 -15.43 -14.14
C VAL A 169 22.87 -16.01 -14.42
N LYS A 170 22.31 -15.73 -15.60
CA LYS A 170 20.93 -16.10 -16.00
C LYS A 170 20.56 -17.56 -15.69
N ARG A 171 21.49 -18.50 -15.91
CA ARG A 171 21.25 -19.92 -15.60
C ARG A 171 21.06 -20.15 -14.09
N GLN A 172 21.85 -19.47 -13.26
CA GLN A 172 21.75 -19.61 -11.80
C GLN A 172 20.47 -18.95 -11.28
N ILE A 173 20.06 -17.80 -11.84
CA ILE A 173 18.78 -17.17 -11.50
C ILE A 173 17.61 -18.12 -11.78
N LYS A 174 17.61 -18.80 -12.94
CA LYS A 174 16.59 -19.78 -13.25
C LYS A 174 16.58 -20.95 -12.26
N ILE A 175 17.74 -21.52 -11.95
CA ILE A 175 17.85 -22.61 -10.97
C ILE A 175 17.38 -22.16 -9.58
N ALA A 176 17.75 -20.96 -9.15
CA ALA A 176 17.31 -20.40 -7.87
C ALA A 176 15.79 -20.22 -7.83
N ALA A 177 15.21 -19.67 -8.91
CA ALA A 177 13.75 -19.52 -9.02
C ALA A 177 13.02 -20.87 -9.01
N ASP A 178 13.50 -21.85 -9.77
CA ASP A 178 12.93 -23.20 -9.80
C ASP A 178 13.01 -23.87 -8.41
N ASN A 179 14.13 -23.71 -7.68
CA ASN A 179 14.30 -24.21 -6.31
C ASN A 179 13.28 -23.56 -5.35
N VAL A 180 13.07 -22.26 -5.42
CA VAL A 180 12.06 -21.57 -4.61
C VAL A 180 10.66 -22.08 -4.94
N LEU A 181 10.31 -22.15 -6.22
CA LEU A 181 8.99 -22.59 -6.68
C LEU A 181 8.69 -24.05 -6.32
N SER A 182 9.70 -24.93 -6.32
CA SER A 182 9.53 -26.34 -5.94
C SER A 182 9.09 -26.53 -4.47
N LYS A 183 9.38 -25.56 -3.59
CA LYS A 183 9.00 -25.60 -2.17
C LYS A 183 7.54 -25.21 -1.90
N ILE A 184 6.86 -24.62 -2.90
CA ILE A 184 5.47 -24.18 -2.77
C ILE A 184 4.50 -25.37 -2.91
N GLY A 185 4.87 -26.37 -3.69
CA GLY A 185 4.00 -27.51 -4.00
C GLY A 185 2.99 -27.18 -5.11
N SER A 186 1.73 -27.52 -4.91
CA SER A 186 0.67 -27.24 -5.87
C SER A 186 0.29 -25.75 -5.86
N ILE A 187 0.39 -25.11 -7.01
CA ILE A 187 -0.02 -23.71 -7.22
C ILE A 187 -1.39 -23.74 -7.89
N LYS A 188 -2.38 -23.05 -7.29
CA LYS A 188 -3.72 -22.92 -7.89
C LYS A 188 -3.67 -21.93 -9.05
N GLU A 189 -4.53 -22.17 -10.05
CA GLU A 189 -4.83 -21.18 -11.08
C GLU A 189 -5.71 -20.08 -10.50
N GLY A 190 -5.50 -18.85 -10.95
CA GLY A 190 -6.23 -17.69 -10.51
C GLY A 190 -5.62 -16.39 -11.04
N LEU A 191 -5.79 -15.32 -10.30
CA LEU A 191 -5.34 -13.99 -10.68
C LEU A 191 -4.28 -13.48 -9.70
N LYS A 192 -3.33 -12.72 -10.23
CA LYS A 192 -2.46 -11.90 -9.41
C LYS A 192 -3.27 -10.75 -8.84
N SER A 193 -3.27 -10.60 -7.52
CA SER A 193 -3.72 -9.38 -6.84
C SER A 193 -2.51 -8.61 -6.29
N THR A 194 -2.65 -7.30 -6.12
CA THR A 194 -1.58 -6.43 -5.65
C THR A 194 -1.93 -5.82 -4.31
N ARG A 195 -0.99 -5.84 -3.38
CA ARG A 195 -0.99 -5.11 -2.10
C ARG A 195 0.43 -4.59 -1.87
N LEU A 196 0.61 -3.63 -0.96
CA LEU A 196 1.94 -3.22 -0.52
C LEU A 196 2.08 -3.47 0.99
N ILE A 197 3.28 -3.88 1.40
CA ILE A 197 3.68 -4.05 2.80
C ILE A 197 4.69 -3.00 3.22
N SER A 198 5.12 -2.16 2.30
CA SER A 198 6.03 -1.06 2.55
C SER A 198 5.50 0.24 1.94
N SER A 199 5.89 1.37 2.50
CA SER A 199 5.63 2.72 1.98
C SER A 199 6.85 3.60 2.17
N PHE A 200 6.87 4.75 1.48
CA PHE A 200 7.88 5.79 1.65
C PHE A 200 7.20 7.15 1.75
N GLY A 201 7.57 7.95 2.74
CA GLY A 201 6.94 9.24 3.00
C GLY A 201 7.73 10.14 3.93
N CYS A 202 7.04 10.94 4.73
CA CYS A 202 7.64 11.91 5.65
C CYS A 202 8.49 11.28 6.77
N HIS A 203 8.32 10.00 7.05
CA HIS A 203 9.12 9.22 8.00
C HIS A 203 10.20 8.35 7.32
N GLY A 204 10.43 8.52 6.02
CA GLY A 204 11.27 7.63 5.22
C GLY A 204 10.54 6.34 4.87
N SER A 205 11.28 5.23 4.81
CA SER A 205 10.71 3.90 4.57
C SER A 205 9.97 3.39 5.81
N TYR A 206 8.78 2.87 5.59
CA TYR A 206 7.96 2.23 6.63
C TYR A 206 7.52 0.84 6.13
N LYS A 207 7.62 -0.18 6.97
CA LYS A 207 7.23 -1.55 6.64
C LYS A 207 6.23 -2.07 7.64
N LEU A 208 5.17 -2.70 7.15
CA LEU A 208 4.19 -3.43 7.95
C LEU A 208 4.71 -4.84 8.24
N ASP A 209 4.34 -5.35 9.39
CA ASP A 209 4.70 -6.69 9.89
C ASP A 209 3.70 -7.79 9.46
N THR A 210 2.84 -7.50 8.49
CA THR A 210 1.74 -8.37 8.04
C THR A 210 2.18 -9.80 7.73
N LEU A 211 3.33 -9.96 7.05
CA LEU A 211 3.83 -11.29 6.67
C LEU A 211 4.68 -11.96 7.78
N GLU A 212 5.05 -11.22 8.81
CA GLU A 212 5.89 -11.70 9.92
C GLU A 212 5.05 -12.27 11.07
N ASN A 213 3.85 -11.69 11.30
CA ASN A 213 2.95 -12.04 12.41
C ASN A 213 1.98 -13.19 12.13
N GLU A 214 1.91 -13.66 10.89
CA GLU A 214 0.99 -14.70 10.48
C GLU A 214 1.67 -16.08 10.48
N ASN A 215 0.90 -17.14 10.76
CA ASN A 215 1.36 -18.53 10.67
C ASN A 215 1.55 -18.98 9.20
N PHE A 216 2.30 -18.20 8.42
CA PHE A 216 2.70 -18.57 7.07
C PHE A 216 3.99 -19.38 7.09
N LYS A 217 4.05 -20.43 6.27
CA LYS A 217 5.33 -21.07 5.96
C LYS A 217 6.14 -20.13 5.09
N GLN A 218 7.26 -19.63 5.60
CA GLN A 218 8.12 -18.71 4.89
C GLN A 218 9.16 -19.46 4.06
N ILE A 219 9.29 -19.07 2.80
CA ILE A 219 10.44 -19.41 1.94
C ILE A 219 11.32 -18.17 1.91
N SER A 220 12.48 -18.27 2.54
CA SER A 220 13.35 -17.14 2.79
C SER A 220 14.41 -16.99 1.71
N VAL A 221 14.61 -15.75 1.25
CA VAL A 221 15.67 -15.33 0.33
C VAL A 221 16.57 -14.34 1.07
N CYS A 222 17.89 -14.57 1.10
CA CYS A 222 18.83 -13.63 1.72
C CYS A 222 19.62 -12.85 0.66
N GLY A 223 20.21 -11.74 1.08
CA GLY A 223 20.98 -10.82 0.24
C GLY A 223 20.55 -9.37 0.38
N SER A 224 21.13 -8.50 -0.44
CA SER A 224 20.75 -7.09 -0.52
C SER A 224 19.32 -6.92 -1.01
N ASP A 225 18.65 -5.81 -0.64
CA ASP A 225 17.26 -5.54 -1.05
C ASP A 225 17.08 -5.60 -2.57
N ARG A 226 18.06 -5.09 -3.33
CA ARG A 226 18.02 -5.12 -4.80
C ARG A 226 18.13 -6.53 -5.35
N SER A 227 19.07 -7.33 -4.88
CA SER A 227 19.27 -8.72 -5.34
C SER A 227 18.06 -9.58 -5.05
N VAL A 228 17.54 -9.49 -3.83
CA VAL A 228 16.32 -10.21 -3.40
C VAL A 228 15.13 -9.75 -4.23
N GLY A 229 14.93 -8.43 -4.36
CA GLY A 229 13.84 -7.86 -5.15
C GLY A 229 13.88 -8.29 -6.61
N LEU A 230 15.06 -8.35 -7.23
CA LEU A 230 15.25 -8.85 -8.60
C LEU A 230 14.87 -10.33 -8.74
N LEU A 231 15.31 -11.18 -7.80
CA LEU A 231 14.99 -12.61 -7.85
C LEU A 231 13.49 -12.85 -7.65
N ILE A 232 12.88 -12.22 -6.65
CA ILE A 232 11.45 -12.37 -6.38
C ILE A 232 10.62 -11.79 -7.55
N SER A 233 11.05 -10.68 -8.18
CA SER A 233 10.42 -10.16 -9.41
C SER A 233 10.48 -11.14 -10.57
N HIS A 234 11.59 -11.87 -10.72
CA HIS A 234 11.71 -12.92 -11.73
C HIS A 234 10.72 -14.07 -11.44
N ILE A 235 10.60 -14.49 -10.19
CA ILE A 235 9.63 -15.51 -9.75
C ILE A 235 8.19 -15.03 -10.01
N SER A 236 7.87 -13.78 -9.67
CA SER A 236 6.54 -13.19 -9.92
C SER A 236 6.15 -13.24 -11.40
N LYS A 237 7.09 -12.94 -12.31
CA LYS A 237 6.86 -13.03 -13.76
C LYS A 237 6.57 -14.47 -14.21
N ILE A 238 7.29 -15.47 -13.67
CA ILE A 238 7.02 -16.88 -13.96
C ILE A 238 5.61 -17.27 -13.50
N LEU A 239 5.22 -16.85 -12.30
CA LEU A 239 3.88 -17.12 -11.75
C LEU A 239 2.77 -16.49 -12.58
N GLN A 240 2.95 -15.26 -13.04
CA GLN A 240 2.00 -14.59 -13.94
C GLN A 240 1.85 -15.34 -15.26
N GLN A 241 2.95 -15.80 -15.87
CA GLN A 241 2.92 -16.58 -17.10
C GLN A 241 2.18 -17.92 -16.93
N LYS A 242 2.14 -18.45 -15.71
CA LYS A 242 1.40 -19.69 -15.36
C LYS A 242 -0.02 -19.42 -14.88
N SER A 243 -0.52 -18.19 -14.94
CA SER A 243 -1.84 -17.80 -14.40
C SER A 243 -2.05 -18.28 -12.97
N ALA A 244 -1.05 -18.10 -12.12
CA ALA A 244 -1.09 -18.52 -10.73
C ALA A 244 -1.92 -17.55 -9.87
N ASP A 245 -2.57 -18.08 -8.82
CA ASP A 245 -3.26 -17.31 -7.79
C ASP A 245 -2.29 -16.92 -6.69
N PHE A 246 -1.98 -15.61 -6.58
CA PHE A 246 -1.06 -15.08 -5.57
C PHE A 246 -1.24 -13.58 -5.33
N ILE A 247 -0.82 -13.11 -4.15
CA ILE A 247 -0.70 -11.70 -3.84
C ILE A 247 0.74 -11.26 -4.11
N HIS A 248 0.89 -10.24 -4.94
CA HIS A 248 2.14 -9.60 -5.29
C HIS A 248 2.36 -8.35 -4.43
N PHE A 249 3.54 -8.24 -3.84
CA PHE A 249 3.94 -7.07 -3.06
C PHE A 249 5.09 -6.36 -3.78
N PRO A 250 4.81 -5.35 -4.62
CA PRO A 250 5.86 -4.55 -5.25
C PRO A 250 6.61 -3.72 -4.19
N ASN A 251 7.87 -3.41 -4.47
CA ASN A 251 8.64 -2.51 -3.62
C ASN A 251 8.08 -1.08 -3.70
N ALA A 252 7.99 -0.40 -2.56
CA ALA A 252 7.37 0.92 -2.49
C ALA A 252 8.11 2.00 -3.28
N LEU A 253 9.44 1.97 -3.31
CA LEU A 253 10.25 2.95 -4.05
C LEU A 253 10.45 2.56 -5.51
N ASP A 254 10.71 1.27 -5.76
CA ASP A 254 10.96 0.72 -7.10
C ASP A 254 9.92 -0.33 -7.47
N PRO A 255 8.83 0.04 -8.17
CA PRO A 255 7.80 -0.92 -8.58
C PRO A 255 8.29 -2.03 -9.52
N GLY A 256 9.49 -1.90 -10.08
CA GLY A 256 10.16 -2.96 -10.86
C GLY A 256 10.70 -4.09 -10.01
N LEU A 257 10.87 -3.86 -8.71
CA LEU A 257 11.27 -4.85 -7.71
C LEU A 257 10.06 -5.40 -6.94
N THR A 258 10.21 -6.58 -6.36
CA THR A 258 9.18 -7.24 -5.56
C THR A 258 9.69 -7.51 -4.16
N ASP A 259 8.99 -7.02 -3.14
CA ASP A 259 9.35 -7.23 -1.73
C ASP A 259 8.96 -8.63 -1.25
N ALA A 260 7.81 -9.14 -1.71
CA ALA A 260 7.29 -10.43 -1.30
C ALA A 260 6.25 -11.00 -2.27
N ILE A 261 5.95 -12.29 -2.11
CA ILE A 261 4.82 -12.99 -2.75
C ILE A 261 4.12 -13.80 -1.67
N LEU A 262 2.78 -13.78 -1.66
CA LEU A 262 1.97 -14.59 -0.74
C LEU A 262 1.03 -15.49 -1.55
N PHE A 263 0.95 -16.75 -1.16
CA PHE A 263 -0.03 -17.73 -1.63
C PHE A 263 -1.05 -17.98 -0.52
N PRO A 264 -2.20 -17.27 -0.52
CA PRO A 264 -3.15 -17.34 0.59
C PRO A 264 -3.68 -18.74 0.83
N ALA A 265 -4.01 -19.45 -0.26
CA ALA A 265 -4.62 -20.79 -0.19
C ALA A 265 -3.69 -21.85 0.43
N SER A 266 -2.37 -21.77 0.22
CA SER A 266 -1.37 -22.69 0.78
C SER A 266 -0.70 -22.15 2.03
N ARG A 267 -1.00 -20.90 2.43
CA ARG A 267 -0.37 -20.19 3.57
C ARG A 267 1.17 -20.19 3.46
N ILE A 268 1.70 -19.90 2.28
CA ILE A 268 3.13 -19.82 2.00
C ILE A 268 3.46 -18.40 1.54
N SER A 269 4.55 -17.83 2.08
CA SER A 269 5.12 -16.56 1.59
C SER A 269 6.55 -16.73 1.11
N ILE A 270 6.95 -15.95 0.11
CA ILE A 270 8.34 -15.78 -0.32
C ILE A 270 8.74 -14.38 0.14
N ILE A 271 9.73 -14.29 1.02
CA ILE A 271 10.15 -13.03 1.65
C ILE A 271 11.67 -12.94 1.79
N LYS A 272 12.17 -11.71 1.98
CA LYS A 272 13.54 -11.49 2.43
C LYS A 272 13.71 -11.89 3.89
N SER A 273 14.84 -12.56 4.21
CA SER A 273 15.28 -12.87 5.56
C SER A 273 16.79 -12.89 5.62
N ASP A 274 17.38 -12.62 6.79
CA ASP A 274 18.83 -12.66 6.98
C ASP A 274 19.41 -14.07 6.82
N ASN A 275 18.61 -15.10 7.12
CA ASN A 275 18.96 -16.51 6.99
C ASN A 275 18.08 -17.17 5.94
N GLY A 276 18.37 -16.89 4.66
CA GLY A 276 17.59 -17.42 3.54
C GLY A 276 18.14 -18.72 2.98
N ASP A 277 17.25 -19.53 2.40
CA ASP A 277 17.60 -20.76 1.67
C ASP A 277 18.32 -20.49 0.34
N VAL A 278 18.24 -19.28 -0.18
CA VAL A 278 18.85 -18.82 -1.43
C VAL A 278 19.53 -17.49 -1.19
N ASP A 279 20.83 -17.44 -1.49
CA ASP A 279 21.62 -16.20 -1.50
C ASP A 279 21.47 -15.50 -2.85
N ALA A 280 20.69 -14.43 -2.86
CA ALA A 280 20.42 -13.65 -4.07
C ALA A 280 21.65 -12.83 -4.52
N ASP A 281 22.56 -12.42 -3.61
CA ASP A 281 23.75 -11.65 -3.98
C ASP A 281 24.70 -12.48 -4.85
N ALA A 282 24.76 -13.79 -4.63
CA ALA A 282 25.55 -14.70 -5.46
C ALA A 282 25.08 -14.78 -6.93
N LEU A 283 23.82 -14.35 -7.22
CA LEU A 283 23.27 -14.35 -8.57
C LEU A 283 23.68 -13.11 -9.39
N TYR A 284 24.17 -12.07 -8.72
CA TYR A 284 24.54 -10.78 -9.29
C TYR A 284 25.96 -10.37 -8.86
N PRO A 285 27.01 -11.16 -9.22
CA PRO A 285 28.36 -10.89 -8.79
C PRO A 285 28.88 -9.57 -9.36
N LEU A 286 29.56 -8.77 -8.56
CA LEU A 286 30.13 -7.48 -8.95
C LEU A 286 31.65 -7.53 -8.89
N ASN A 287 32.33 -7.04 -9.92
CA ASN A 287 33.78 -6.84 -9.91
C ASN A 287 34.18 -5.57 -9.10
N ALA A 288 35.48 -5.33 -8.95
CA ALA A 288 35.97 -4.21 -8.15
C ALA A 288 35.59 -2.83 -8.71
N VAL A 289 35.59 -2.69 -10.05
CA VAL A 289 35.20 -1.44 -10.71
C VAL A 289 33.74 -1.16 -10.53
N ASP A 290 32.87 -2.15 -10.74
CA ASP A 290 31.43 -2.01 -10.54
C ASP A 290 31.11 -1.62 -9.09
N LYS A 291 31.78 -2.23 -8.10
CA LYS A 291 31.62 -1.88 -6.68
C LYS A 291 31.94 -0.42 -6.38
N GLU A 292 33.00 0.13 -6.99
CA GLU A 292 33.36 1.55 -6.81
C GLU A 292 32.33 2.47 -7.44
N MET A 293 31.90 2.16 -8.65
CA MET A 293 30.86 2.94 -9.35
C MET A 293 29.52 2.90 -8.62
N ILE A 294 29.13 1.73 -8.10
CA ILE A 294 27.89 1.57 -7.31
C ILE A 294 27.96 2.39 -6.03
N ARG A 295 29.07 2.41 -5.28
CA ARG A 295 29.22 3.23 -4.09
C ARG A 295 28.98 4.71 -4.35
N ALA A 296 29.51 5.22 -5.47
CA ALA A 296 29.27 6.61 -5.87
C ALA A 296 27.78 6.87 -6.16
N ALA A 297 27.12 5.95 -6.87
CA ALA A 297 25.69 6.05 -7.18
C ALA A 297 24.82 5.93 -5.90
N GLU A 298 25.18 5.05 -4.96
CA GLU A 298 24.51 4.93 -3.66
C GLU A 298 24.60 6.21 -2.84
N THR A 299 25.75 6.89 -2.86
CA THR A 299 25.88 8.18 -2.16
C THR A 299 24.89 9.22 -2.71
N ILE A 300 24.75 9.32 -4.04
CA ILE A 300 23.81 10.24 -4.68
C ILE A 300 22.37 9.84 -4.38
N HIS A 301 22.07 8.54 -4.47
CA HIS A 301 20.77 7.96 -4.17
C HIS A 301 20.33 8.31 -2.74
N ASP A 302 21.16 8.07 -1.75
CA ASP A 302 20.84 8.30 -0.34
C ASP A 302 20.67 9.79 -0.02
N MET A 303 21.47 10.66 -0.63
CA MET A 303 21.31 12.10 -0.51
C MET A 303 19.95 12.55 -1.09
N ALA A 304 19.58 12.02 -2.23
CA ALA A 304 18.29 12.35 -2.86
C ALA A 304 17.10 11.83 -2.03
N LEU A 305 17.18 10.62 -1.45
CA LEU A 305 16.14 10.11 -0.55
C LEU A 305 15.99 10.98 0.71
N LYS A 306 17.09 11.42 1.31
CA LYS A 306 17.05 12.34 2.48
C LYS A 306 16.32 13.64 2.16
N GLU A 307 16.60 14.23 1.00
CA GLU A 307 15.89 15.45 0.57
C GLU A 307 14.41 15.16 0.24
N ALA A 308 14.09 14.03 -0.37
CA ALA A 308 12.70 13.63 -0.59
C ALA A 308 11.92 13.53 0.72
N VAL A 309 12.46 12.87 1.75
CA VAL A 309 11.87 12.79 3.11
C VAL A 309 11.64 14.18 3.68
N ARG A 310 12.63 15.09 3.58
CA ARG A 310 12.49 16.46 4.07
C ARG A 310 11.30 17.18 3.42
N TRP A 311 11.14 17.05 2.09
CA TRP A 311 10.04 17.70 1.37
C TRP A 311 8.69 17.04 1.63
N PHE A 312 8.63 15.71 1.81
CA PHE A 312 7.42 15.04 2.27
C PHE A 312 7.01 15.50 3.67
N LYS A 313 7.98 15.74 4.56
CA LYS A 313 7.69 16.27 5.89
C LYS A 313 7.10 17.69 5.83
N ILE A 314 7.67 18.57 5.00
CA ILE A 314 7.11 19.91 4.77
C ILE A 314 5.67 19.81 4.22
N ALA A 315 5.42 18.88 3.27
CA ALA A 315 4.09 18.66 2.73
C ALA A 315 3.10 18.15 3.79
N SER A 316 3.56 17.26 4.68
CA SER A 316 2.79 16.73 5.81
C SER A 316 2.45 17.83 6.82
N ASP A 317 3.42 18.66 7.21
CA ASP A 317 3.20 19.76 8.14
C ASP A 317 2.13 20.74 7.61
N ILE A 318 2.22 21.11 6.32
CA ILE A 318 1.21 21.95 5.64
C ILE A 318 -0.16 21.22 5.56
N HIS A 319 -0.16 19.90 5.40
CA HIS A 319 -1.41 19.12 5.39
C HIS A 319 -2.11 19.18 6.75
N PHE A 320 -1.38 19.06 7.85
CA PHE A 320 -1.94 19.21 9.20
C PHE A 320 -2.50 20.62 9.45
N GLU A 321 -1.87 21.68 8.92
CA GLU A 321 -2.44 23.03 8.97
C GLU A 321 -3.80 23.10 8.23
N LEU A 322 -3.91 22.46 7.06
CA LEU A 322 -5.17 22.38 6.33
C LEU A 322 -6.22 21.56 7.09
N GLU A 323 -5.83 20.43 7.67
CA GLU A 323 -6.72 19.61 8.51
C GLU A 323 -7.26 20.38 9.70
N SER A 324 -6.45 21.20 10.36
CA SER A 324 -6.90 22.06 11.46
C SER A 324 -7.98 23.05 10.97
N ILE A 325 -7.75 23.71 9.83
CA ILE A 325 -8.70 24.66 9.26
C ILE A 325 -10.04 23.98 8.94
N TYR A 326 -10.04 22.83 8.31
CA TYR A 326 -11.29 22.12 7.98
C TYR A 326 -11.93 21.49 9.22
N GLY A 327 -11.13 20.97 10.14
CA GLY A 327 -11.60 20.36 11.38
C GLY A 327 -12.37 21.33 12.27
N GLU A 328 -11.90 22.60 12.36
CA GLU A 328 -12.60 23.66 13.08
C GLU A 328 -14.00 23.99 12.48
N ALA A 329 -14.18 23.73 11.19
CA ALA A 329 -15.45 23.95 10.50
C ALA A 329 -16.42 22.76 10.58
N MET A 330 -15.96 21.58 11.04
CA MET A 330 -16.75 20.36 10.97
C MET A 330 -17.75 20.19 12.11
N ASN A 331 -18.94 19.72 11.76
CA ASN A 331 -19.88 19.14 12.71
C ASN A 331 -19.71 17.61 12.75
N PHE A 332 -18.89 17.12 13.68
CA PHE A 332 -18.61 15.68 13.80
C PHE A 332 -19.78 14.85 14.35
N GLU A 333 -20.74 15.45 15.07
CA GLU A 333 -21.93 14.73 15.56
C GLU A 333 -22.81 14.23 14.40
N SER A 334 -22.90 15.02 13.32
CA SER A 334 -23.61 14.59 12.10
C SER A 334 -22.93 13.41 11.43
N ASN A 335 -21.59 13.34 11.44
CA ASN A 335 -20.86 12.21 10.90
C ASN A 335 -21.08 10.91 11.70
N ASP A 336 -21.33 11.00 13.02
CA ASP A 336 -21.66 9.83 13.86
C ASP A 336 -23.05 9.25 13.53
N THR A 337 -23.97 10.05 13.00
CA THR A 337 -25.26 9.55 12.49
C THR A 337 -25.07 8.75 11.21
N ILE A 338 -24.33 9.29 10.24
CA ILE A 338 -23.99 8.59 8.98
C ILE A 338 -23.24 7.29 9.29
N LEU A 339 -22.32 7.31 10.26
CA LEU A 339 -21.59 6.12 10.67
C LEU A 339 -22.53 5.01 11.17
N ARG A 340 -23.53 5.36 11.99
CA ARG A 340 -24.51 4.36 12.50
C ARG A 340 -25.32 3.76 11.36
N GLU A 341 -25.83 4.58 10.44
CA GLU A 341 -26.58 4.12 9.26
C GLU A 341 -25.73 3.19 8.39
N CYS A 342 -24.46 3.53 8.15
CA CYS A 342 -23.53 2.69 7.40
C CYS A 342 -23.30 1.34 8.09
N ILE A 343 -23.15 1.30 9.42
CA ILE A 343 -22.93 0.06 10.17
C ILE A 343 -24.19 -0.81 10.14
N GLU A 344 -25.38 -0.23 10.32
CA GLU A 344 -26.65 -0.96 10.22
C GLU A 344 -26.83 -1.60 8.83
N GLU A 345 -26.42 -0.91 7.77
CA GLU A 345 -26.47 -1.47 6.42
C GLU A 345 -25.46 -2.61 6.24
N ILE A 346 -24.23 -2.48 6.78
CA ILE A 346 -23.22 -3.54 6.77
C ILE A 346 -23.73 -4.79 7.48
N ASP A 347 -24.32 -4.63 8.66
CA ASP A 347 -24.90 -5.74 9.43
C ASP A 347 -26.02 -6.45 8.64
N ASN A 348 -26.91 -5.69 8.01
CA ASN A 348 -27.96 -6.23 7.16
C ASN A 348 -27.42 -7.02 5.95
N ILE A 349 -26.33 -6.58 5.32
CA ILE A 349 -25.68 -7.30 4.21
C ILE A 349 -25.08 -8.60 4.73
N PHE A 350 -24.43 -8.58 5.88
CA PHE A 350 -23.84 -9.75 6.50
C PHE A 350 -24.88 -10.79 6.94
N GLU A 351 -26.05 -10.36 7.42
CA GLU A 351 -27.12 -11.26 7.81
C GLU A 351 -27.77 -11.95 6.60
N LYS A 352 -27.94 -11.24 5.49
CA LYS A 352 -28.52 -11.80 4.25
C LYS A 352 -27.65 -12.86 3.58
N ASN A 353 -26.35 -12.87 3.88
CA ASN A 353 -25.36 -13.78 3.30
C ASN A 353 -24.94 -14.89 4.29
N THR A 354 -25.65 -15.02 5.43
CA THR A 354 -25.48 -16.08 6.41
C THR A 354 -26.44 -17.21 6.15
#